data_4b1c1f52e5407ddc921e321461f24252
#
_entry.id   4b1c1f52e5407ddc921e321461f24252
#
_cell.length_a   1.000
_cell.length_b   1.000
_cell.length_c   1.000
_cell.angle_alpha   90.00
_cell.angle_beta   90.00
_cell.angle_gamma   90.00
#
_symmetry.space_group_name_H-M   'P 1'
#
loop_
_entity.id
_entity.type
_entity.pdbx_description
1 polymer ?
#
loop_
_entity_poly.entity_id
_entity_poly.type
_entity_poly.pdbx_seq_one_letter_code
_entity_poly.pdbx_strand_id
1 'polypeptide(L)'
;MAVDTALITQFSNLLHVKAQQMTTRLMGRCQVIPITGENFAYDGVGSLDAKTNNSRNPLIDPQNPDYDRRKLTTDRVLVELIVDNRDVRRMFEDPSSKLVNECMYAIMRKADKIGITALHASVYTGKDFSTTTTFAADGGTTVDATAGLTFAKLLEVKDNFKKYDVGLDMPEDLLFGITEEEETKMLQLTQLTSRDFTNEYVVDKGKVAKVMGMDVILFGSGADTPQLAVSSGTRDCFACSTKGLIYGMSKEFAVTVIENHPNYVESTYIRVLGDLGAVRTDGKRVQKVQTTDVT
;
A
#
# COMPACT_ATOMS: atom_id res chain seq x y z
N MET A 1 52.25 34.73 13.09
CA MET A 1 51.46 34.30 11.94
C MET A 1 50.91 32.90 12.29
N ALA A 2 49.69 32.85 12.73
CA ALA A 2 48.99 31.57 12.90
C ALA A 2 48.67 31.05 11.51
N VAL A 3 49.26 29.95 11.12
CA VAL A 3 48.83 29.17 9.96
C VAL A 3 47.50 28.57 10.36
N ASP A 4 46.42 29.19 9.94
CA ASP A 4 45.13 28.54 9.95
C ASP A 4 45.28 27.25 9.15
N THR A 5 45.29 26.19 9.89
CA THR A 5 45.29 24.83 9.35
C THR A 5 44.04 24.75 8.49
N ALA A 6 44.21 24.80 7.18
CA ALA A 6 43.17 24.45 6.23
C ALA A 6 42.79 22.99 6.56
N LEU A 7 41.76 22.84 7.36
CA LEU A 7 41.11 21.56 7.61
C LEU A 7 40.58 21.07 6.28
N ILE A 8 41.40 20.30 5.59
CA ILE A 8 40.94 19.49 4.46
C ILE A 8 40.02 18.44 5.06
N THR A 9 38.77 18.77 5.12
CA THR A 9 37.75 17.77 5.44
C THR A 9 37.75 16.81 4.27
N GLN A 10 38.36 15.65 4.42
CA GLN A 10 38.20 14.56 3.47
C GLN A 10 36.74 14.12 3.54
N PHE A 11 35.97 14.51 2.55
CA PHE A 11 34.66 13.92 2.36
C PHE A 11 34.85 12.45 1.98
N SER A 12 34.16 11.56 2.69
CA SER A 12 34.11 10.15 2.35
C SER A 12 33.70 9.99 0.89
N ASN A 13 34.48 9.25 0.11
CA ASN A 13 34.25 9.01 -1.31
C ASN A 13 33.01 8.17 -1.61
N LEU A 14 32.28 7.74 -0.57
CA LEU A 14 31.13 6.83 -0.70
C LEU A 14 29.88 7.52 -0.18
N LEU A 15 29.02 7.91 -1.10
CA LEU A 15 27.64 8.29 -0.77
C LEU A 15 26.88 7.00 -0.43
N HIS A 16 26.53 6.81 0.85
CA HIS A 16 25.72 5.69 1.29
C HIS A 16 24.25 6.06 1.32
N VAL A 17 23.42 5.22 0.70
CA VAL A 17 21.97 5.31 0.81
C VAL A 17 21.59 4.88 2.23
N LYS A 18 20.86 5.73 2.96
CA LYS A 18 20.34 5.38 4.28
C LYS A 18 19.33 4.23 4.20
N ALA A 19 19.18 3.49 5.29
CA ALA A 19 18.20 2.42 5.38
C ALA A 19 16.79 2.98 5.15
N GLN A 20 16.09 2.49 4.14
CA GLN A 20 14.75 2.92 3.75
C GLN A 20 14.05 1.86 2.90
N GLN A 21 12.75 2.01 2.70
CA GLN A 21 12.03 1.17 1.76
C GLN A 21 12.45 1.48 0.31
N MET A 22 12.93 0.47 -0.41
CA MET A 22 13.46 0.61 -1.76
C MET A 22 12.49 0.12 -2.85
N THR A 23 11.47 -0.66 -2.49
CA THR A 23 10.53 -1.26 -3.44
C THR A 23 9.10 -1.08 -2.97
N THR A 24 8.14 -1.14 -3.89
CA THR A 24 6.73 -1.22 -3.53
C THR A 24 6.43 -2.57 -2.87
N ARG A 25 5.67 -2.55 -1.80
CA ARG A 25 5.27 -3.76 -1.05
C ARG A 25 3.83 -4.17 -1.33
N LEU A 26 2.97 -3.19 -1.57
CA LEU A 26 1.55 -3.40 -1.83
C LEU A 26 1.21 -3.32 -3.32
N MET A 27 1.68 -2.28 -4.03
CA MET A 27 1.37 -2.08 -5.45
C MET A 27 1.75 -3.28 -6.33
N GLY A 28 2.91 -3.91 -6.05
CA GLY A 28 3.38 -5.09 -6.80
C GLY A 28 2.55 -6.36 -6.60
N ARG A 29 1.62 -6.37 -5.64
CA ARG A 29 0.75 -7.52 -5.32
C ARG A 29 -0.71 -7.29 -5.71
N CYS A 30 -1.09 -6.06 -6.03
CA CYS A 30 -2.44 -5.67 -6.43
C CYS A 30 -2.52 -5.46 -7.94
N GLN A 31 -3.73 -5.39 -8.46
CA GLN A 31 -3.95 -5.16 -9.88
C GLN A 31 -3.64 -3.71 -10.25
N VAL A 32 -2.86 -3.52 -11.31
CA VAL A 32 -2.57 -2.19 -11.89
C VAL A 32 -3.23 -2.11 -13.26
N ILE A 33 -4.02 -1.06 -13.48
CA ILE A 33 -4.76 -0.82 -14.73
C ILE A 33 -4.24 0.47 -15.38
N PRO A 34 -3.88 0.45 -16.67
CA PRO A 34 -3.59 1.67 -17.40
C PRO A 34 -4.87 2.48 -17.60
N ILE A 35 -4.81 3.77 -17.33
CA ILE A 35 -5.94 4.71 -17.44
C ILE A 35 -5.65 5.73 -18.53
N THR A 36 -6.62 5.91 -19.42
CA THR A 36 -6.64 7.01 -20.39
C THR A 36 -7.71 8.01 -19.98
N GLY A 37 -7.30 9.19 -19.55
CA GLY A 37 -8.19 10.24 -19.08
C GLY A 37 -8.06 10.56 -17.59
N GLU A 38 -8.80 11.55 -17.14
CA GLU A 38 -8.73 12.07 -15.76
C GLU A 38 -9.38 11.12 -14.74
N ASN A 39 -10.46 10.46 -15.15
CA ASN A 39 -11.25 9.58 -14.29
C ASN A 39 -11.49 8.24 -14.97
N PHE A 40 -11.39 7.18 -14.21
CA PHE A 40 -11.75 5.84 -14.64
C PHE A 40 -12.91 5.32 -13.81
N ALA A 41 -13.92 4.75 -14.49
CA ALA A 41 -15.03 4.08 -13.85
C ALA A 41 -14.73 2.58 -13.72
N TYR A 42 -14.70 2.08 -12.51
CA TYR A 42 -14.68 0.64 -12.24
C TYR A 42 -16.10 0.19 -11.94
N ASP A 43 -16.60 -0.74 -12.75
CA ASP A 43 -17.96 -1.26 -12.62
C ASP A 43 -17.91 -2.68 -12.00
N GLY A 44 -18.54 -2.84 -10.84
CA GLY A 44 -18.79 -4.11 -10.20
C GLY A 44 -20.21 -4.59 -10.48
N VAL A 45 -20.41 -5.92 -10.51
CA VAL A 45 -21.74 -6.54 -10.67
C VAL A 45 -22.06 -7.30 -9.39
N GLY A 46 -23.24 -7.05 -8.81
CA GLY A 46 -23.73 -7.75 -7.64
C GLY A 46 -24.11 -9.21 -7.94
N SER A 47 -24.26 -10.01 -6.88
CA SER A 47 -24.71 -11.40 -6.97
C SER A 47 -26.17 -11.50 -7.39
N LEU A 48 -26.49 -12.57 -8.11
CA LEU A 48 -27.86 -12.94 -8.48
C LEU A 48 -28.25 -14.21 -7.76
N ASP A 49 -29.50 -14.31 -7.32
CA ASP A 49 -30.05 -15.48 -6.70
C ASP A 49 -30.78 -16.37 -7.72
N ALA A 50 -30.53 -17.68 -7.66
CA ALA A 50 -31.24 -18.65 -8.47
C ALA A 50 -32.65 -18.88 -7.91
N LYS A 51 -33.66 -18.71 -8.75
CA LYS A 51 -35.08 -18.98 -8.40
C LYS A 51 -35.47 -20.38 -8.84
N THR A 52 -36.14 -21.12 -7.96
CA THR A 52 -36.75 -22.41 -8.31
C THR A 52 -38.22 -22.17 -8.67
N ASN A 53 -38.63 -22.57 -9.87
CA ASN A 53 -40.01 -22.49 -10.29
C ASN A 53 -40.50 -23.86 -10.79
N ASN A 54 -41.41 -24.46 -10.02
CA ASN A 54 -41.97 -25.79 -10.26
C ASN A 54 -43.34 -25.74 -10.97
N SER A 55 -43.80 -24.54 -11.40
CA SER A 55 -45.05 -24.42 -12.08
C SER A 55 -44.99 -24.94 -13.51
N ARG A 56 -46.10 -25.51 -14.03
CA ARG A 56 -46.17 -26.13 -15.35
C ARG A 56 -45.93 -25.13 -16.53
N ASN A 57 -46.29 -23.87 -16.35
CA ASN A 57 -46.05 -22.78 -17.29
C ASN A 57 -45.59 -21.55 -16.49
N PRO A 58 -44.35 -21.46 -16.09
CA PRO A 58 -43.86 -20.36 -15.30
C PRO A 58 -43.78 -19.07 -16.12
N LEU A 59 -44.21 -17.96 -15.51
CA LEU A 59 -43.97 -16.63 -16.08
C LEU A 59 -42.48 -16.32 -15.97
N ILE A 60 -41.95 -15.64 -16.98
CA ILE A 60 -40.56 -15.15 -16.96
C ILE A 60 -40.50 -14.00 -15.95
N ASP A 61 -39.67 -14.14 -14.92
CA ASP A 61 -39.42 -13.14 -13.91
C ASP A 61 -37.90 -12.79 -13.91
N PRO A 62 -37.46 -11.90 -14.82
CA PRO A 62 -36.07 -11.55 -14.95
C PRO A 62 -35.59 -10.75 -13.73
N GLN A 63 -34.38 -11.08 -13.27
CA GLN A 63 -33.68 -10.33 -12.23
C GLN A 63 -32.69 -9.35 -12.90
N ASN A 64 -32.63 -8.14 -12.40
CA ASN A 64 -31.63 -7.18 -12.79
C ASN A 64 -30.51 -7.19 -11.74
N PRO A 65 -29.25 -7.43 -12.11
CA PRO A 65 -28.15 -7.33 -11.17
C PRO A 65 -27.96 -5.87 -10.72
N ASP A 66 -27.57 -5.69 -9.48
CA ASP A 66 -27.10 -4.40 -9.00
C ASP A 66 -25.72 -4.10 -9.59
N TYR A 67 -25.56 -2.90 -10.12
CA TYR A 67 -24.28 -2.42 -10.64
C TYR A 67 -23.70 -1.40 -9.67
N ASP A 68 -22.48 -1.66 -9.19
CA ASP A 68 -21.71 -0.72 -8.38
C ASP A 68 -20.63 -0.08 -9.25
N ARG A 69 -20.74 1.23 -9.45
CA ARG A 69 -19.76 2.00 -10.23
C ARG A 69 -18.94 2.86 -9.30
N ARG A 70 -17.61 2.74 -9.37
CA ARG A 70 -16.65 3.43 -8.52
C ARG A 70 -15.73 4.31 -9.34
N LYS A 71 -15.47 5.51 -8.83
CA LYS A 71 -14.56 6.46 -9.45
C LYS A 71 -13.12 6.21 -8.98
N LEU A 72 -12.22 6.03 -9.92
CA LEU A 72 -10.79 6.09 -9.69
C LEU A 72 -10.23 7.34 -10.35
N THR A 73 -9.56 8.17 -9.57
CA THR A 73 -8.91 9.40 -10.02
C THR A 73 -7.41 9.23 -9.85
N THR A 74 -6.64 9.68 -10.82
CA THR A 74 -5.17 9.67 -10.75
C THR A 74 -4.65 11.03 -10.36
N ASP A 75 -3.76 11.07 -9.40
CA ASP A 75 -3.04 12.26 -8.97
C ASP A 75 -1.60 12.22 -9.47
N ARG A 76 -1.06 13.39 -9.76
CA ARG A 76 0.34 13.51 -10.15
C ARG A 76 1.25 13.30 -8.95
N VAL A 77 2.13 12.33 -9.06
CA VAL A 77 3.19 12.06 -8.09
C VAL A 77 4.51 12.49 -8.69
N LEU A 78 5.19 13.42 -8.04
CA LEU A 78 6.46 13.93 -8.51
C LEU A 78 7.46 14.07 -7.37
N VAL A 79 8.71 13.89 -7.71
CA VAL A 79 9.86 14.20 -6.86
C VAL A 79 10.84 15.02 -7.70
N GLU A 80 11.25 16.15 -7.18
CA GLU A 80 12.13 17.09 -7.83
C GLU A 80 13.35 17.36 -6.96
N LEU A 81 14.52 17.31 -7.56
CA LEU A 81 15.79 17.57 -6.90
C LEU A 81 16.67 18.46 -7.79
N ILE A 82 17.27 19.46 -7.20
CA ILE A 82 18.25 20.32 -7.86
C ILE A 82 19.60 20.10 -7.20
N VAL A 83 20.60 19.83 -8.01
CA VAL A 83 22.00 19.66 -7.57
C VAL A 83 22.86 20.71 -8.23
N ASP A 84 23.58 21.48 -7.43
CA ASP A 84 24.54 22.46 -7.92
C ASP A 84 25.79 21.73 -8.47
N ASN A 85 26.14 22.01 -9.73
CA ASN A 85 27.32 21.41 -10.36
C ASN A 85 28.63 21.78 -9.64
N ARG A 86 28.65 22.89 -8.90
CA ARG A 86 29.77 23.27 -8.06
C ARG A 86 29.99 22.27 -6.92
N ASP A 87 28.91 21.76 -6.34
CA ASP A 87 28.99 20.74 -5.28
C ASP A 87 29.37 19.39 -5.86
N VAL A 88 28.87 19.04 -7.05
CA VAL A 88 29.28 17.81 -7.77
C VAL A 88 30.77 17.80 -8.05
N ARG A 89 31.34 18.94 -8.50
CA ARG A 89 32.79 19.06 -8.74
C ARG A 89 33.65 18.92 -7.48
N ARG A 90 33.06 19.10 -6.30
CA ARG A 90 33.73 18.93 -5.00
C ARG A 90 33.60 17.51 -4.46
N MET A 91 32.70 16.71 -5.04
CA MET A 91 32.53 15.28 -4.72
C MET A 91 33.50 14.47 -5.60
N PHE A 92 34.06 13.43 -5.05
CA PHE A 92 34.96 12.53 -5.79
C PHE A 92 34.21 11.59 -6.75
N GLU A 93 32.94 11.37 -6.53
CA GLU A 93 32.07 10.49 -7.31
C GLU A 93 30.83 11.25 -7.75
N ASP A 94 30.38 11.04 -8.98
CA ASP A 94 29.14 11.62 -9.49
C ASP A 94 27.92 11.04 -8.71
N PRO A 95 27.21 11.85 -7.92
CA PRO A 95 26.08 11.39 -7.12
C PRO A 95 24.80 11.18 -7.92
N SER A 96 24.77 11.52 -9.21
CA SER A 96 23.55 11.61 -10.00
C SER A 96 22.77 10.29 -10.04
N SER A 97 23.44 9.14 -10.19
CA SER A 97 22.80 7.83 -10.23
C SER A 97 22.16 7.43 -8.88
N LYS A 98 22.84 7.76 -7.77
CA LYS A 98 22.33 7.48 -6.41
C LYS A 98 21.15 8.38 -6.07
N LEU A 99 21.20 9.64 -6.48
CA LEU A 99 20.12 10.61 -6.28
C LEU A 99 18.88 10.26 -7.11
N VAL A 100 19.03 9.77 -8.33
CA VAL A 100 17.94 9.24 -9.14
C VAL A 100 17.27 8.06 -8.44
N ASN A 101 18.06 7.12 -7.90
CA ASN A 101 17.52 5.98 -7.15
C ASN A 101 16.74 6.43 -5.90
N GLU A 102 17.24 7.43 -5.17
CA GLU A 102 16.54 8.01 -4.02
C GLU A 102 15.17 8.62 -4.40
N CYS A 103 15.12 9.32 -5.52
CA CYS A 103 13.86 9.85 -6.05
C CYS A 103 12.88 8.72 -6.41
N MET A 104 13.37 7.64 -7.03
CA MET A 104 12.55 6.47 -7.34
C MET A 104 12.03 5.78 -6.07
N TYR A 105 12.87 5.62 -5.05
CA TYR A 105 12.45 5.03 -3.76
C TYR A 105 11.38 5.88 -3.07
N ALA A 106 11.50 7.20 -3.12
CA ALA A 106 10.49 8.11 -2.59
C ALA A 106 9.13 7.93 -3.28
N ILE A 107 9.12 7.78 -4.60
CA ILE A 107 7.89 7.53 -5.38
C ILE A 107 7.29 6.18 -5.03
N MET A 108 8.10 5.13 -4.90
CA MET A 108 7.63 3.80 -4.53
C MET A 108 6.97 3.78 -3.15
N ARG A 109 7.54 4.50 -2.18
CA ARG A 109 6.92 4.71 -0.86
C ARG A 109 5.59 5.46 -0.97
N LYS A 110 5.53 6.50 -1.81
CA LYS A 110 4.30 7.27 -2.01
C LYS A 110 3.22 6.44 -2.69
N ALA A 111 3.57 5.56 -3.63
CA ALA A 111 2.65 4.63 -4.29
C ALA A 111 1.99 3.67 -3.28
N ASP A 112 2.76 3.08 -2.39
CA ASP A 112 2.22 2.23 -1.33
C ASP A 112 1.30 3.02 -0.40
N LYS A 113 1.69 4.24 -0.01
CA LYS A 113 0.86 5.11 0.85
C LYS A 113 -0.47 5.48 0.20
N ILE A 114 -0.50 5.76 -1.10
CA ILE A 114 -1.73 6.02 -1.86
C ILE A 114 -2.65 4.80 -1.78
N GLY A 115 -2.13 3.59 -2.00
CA GLY A 115 -2.92 2.36 -1.90
C GLY A 115 -3.46 2.11 -0.50
N ILE A 116 -2.63 2.22 0.53
CA ILE A 116 -3.05 2.02 1.92
C ILE A 116 -4.13 3.04 2.31
N THR A 117 -3.97 4.30 1.92
CA THR A 117 -4.99 5.32 2.18
C THR A 117 -6.30 4.99 1.46
N ALA A 118 -6.24 4.54 0.21
CA ALA A 118 -7.41 4.18 -0.59
C ALA A 118 -8.19 2.98 -0.02
N LEU A 119 -7.53 2.04 0.68
CA LEU A 119 -8.20 0.91 1.34
C LEU A 119 -9.28 1.37 2.34
N HIS A 120 -9.00 2.41 3.11
CA HIS A 120 -9.89 2.88 4.18
C HIS A 120 -10.65 4.17 3.82
N ALA A 121 -10.32 4.81 2.71
CA ALA A 121 -10.96 6.05 2.28
C ALA A 121 -12.42 5.82 1.86
N SER A 122 -13.19 6.90 1.84
CA SER A 122 -14.51 6.93 1.20
C SER A 122 -14.35 6.87 -0.32
N VAL A 123 -15.28 6.21 -0.99
CA VAL A 123 -15.28 6.00 -2.44
C VAL A 123 -16.46 6.75 -3.04
N TYR A 124 -16.25 7.38 -4.19
CA TYR A 124 -17.34 7.98 -4.96
C TYR A 124 -17.99 6.91 -5.83
N THR A 125 -19.31 6.74 -5.64
CA THR A 125 -20.11 5.70 -6.28
C THR A 125 -21.29 6.29 -7.04
N GLY A 126 -21.96 5.44 -7.82
CA GLY A 126 -23.15 5.80 -8.60
C GLY A 126 -22.85 6.23 -10.03
N LYS A 127 -23.92 6.42 -10.82
CA LYS A 127 -23.81 6.71 -12.25
C LYS A 127 -22.98 7.96 -12.53
N ASP A 128 -23.16 9.00 -11.73
CA ASP A 128 -22.53 10.32 -11.91
C ASP A 128 -21.48 10.60 -10.83
N PHE A 129 -21.06 9.58 -10.05
CA PHE A 129 -20.10 9.69 -8.96
C PHE A 129 -20.47 10.72 -7.88
N SER A 130 -21.77 10.99 -7.73
CA SER A 130 -22.29 11.98 -6.79
C SER A 130 -22.44 11.43 -5.36
N THR A 131 -22.50 10.12 -5.20
CA THR A 131 -22.70 9.47 -3.92
C THR A 131 -21.33 9.13 -3.31
N THR A 132 -21.12 9.51 -2.05
CA THR A 132 -19.93 9.14 -1.29
C THR A 132 -20.26 7.99 -0.36
N THR A 133 -19.62 6.84 -0.57
CA THR A 133 -19.78 5.65 0.27
C THR A 133 -18.59 5.54 1.22
N THR A 134 -18.86 5.58 2.53
CA THR A 134 -17.82 5.42 3.56
C THR A 134 -17.36 3.98 3.65
N PHE A 135 -16.21 3.73 4.30
CA PHE A 135 -15.67 2.39 4.47
C PHE A 135 -16.67 1.42 5.13
N ALA A 136 -17.33 1.86 6.21
CA ALA A 136 -18.31 1.04 6.93
C ALA A 136 -19.60 0.81 6.11
N ALA A 137 -20.09 1.84 5.38
CA ALA A 137 -21.27 1.71 4.55
C ALA A 137 -21.06 0.79 3.33
N ASP A 138 -19.81 0.65 2.89
CA ASP A 138 -19.37 -0.25 1.82
C ASP A 138 -19.22 -1.72 2.28
N GLY A 139 -19.50 -2.02 3.54
CA GLY A 139 -19.34 -3.35 4.12
C GLY A 139 -17.94 -3.65 4.65
N GLY A 140 -17.07 -2.64 4.69
CA GLY A 140 -15.74 -2.76 5.29
C GLY A 140 -15.83 -3.02 6.80
N THR A 141 -15.05 -3.97 7.29
CA THR A 141 -15.06 -4.38 8.71
C THR A 141 -13.86 -3.78 9.44
N THR A 142 -14.10 -3.29 10.66
CA THR A 142 -13.03 -2.83 11.55
C THR A 142 -12.90 -3.81 12.70
N VAL A 143 -11.69 -4.35 12.88
CA VAL A 143 -11.33 -5.25 13.99
C VAL A 143 -10.55 -4.44 15.02
N ASP A 144 -11.07 -4.35 16.22
CA ASP A 144 -10.39 -3.67 17.32
C ASP A 144 -9.41 -4.63 17.99
N ALA A 145 -8.13 -4.39 17.79
CA ALA A 145 -7.01 -5.08 18.42
C ALA A 145 -6.16 -4.13 19.29
N THR A 146 -6.74 -3.05 19.80
CA THR A 146 -6.04 -2.07 20.66
C THR A 146 -5.54 -2.69 21.96
N ALA A 147 -6.18 -3.75 22.47
CA ALA A 147 -5.66 -4.52 23.61
C ALA A 147 -4.50 -5.48 23.25
N GLY A 148 -4.07 -5.49 21.99
CA GLY A 148 -3.03 -6.35 21.43
C GLY A 148 -3.54 -7.30 20.36
N LEU A 149 -2.64 -7.63 19.43
CA LEU A 149 -2.92 -8.59 18.36
C LEU A 149 -2.84 -10.02 18.89
N THR A 150 -3.96 -10.54 19.38
CA THR A 150 -4.08 -11.90 19.91
C THR A 150 -4.46 -12.90 18.82
N PHE A 151 -4.26 -14.20 19.08
CA PHE A 151 -4.69 -15.27 18.18
C PHE A 151 -6.19 -15.21 17.85
N ALA A 152 -7.03 -14.86 18.85
CA ALA A 152 -8.47 -14.68 18.66
C ALA A 152 -8.79 -13.56 17.66
N LYS A 153 -8.02 -12.45 17.69
CA LYS A 153 -8.20 -11.35 16.75
C LYS A 153 -7.76 -11.73 15.34
N LEU A 154 -6.73 -12.53 15.19
CA LEU A 154 -6.33 -13.08 13.88
C LEU A 154 -7.40 -14.01 13.31
N LEU A 155 -8.02 -14.84 14.16
CA LEU A 155 -9.18 -15.67 13.76
C LEU A 155 -10.35 -14.80 13.33
N GLU A 156 -10.67 -13.73 14.07
CA GLU A 156 -11.75 -12.80 13.74
C GLU A 156 -11.54 -12.16 12.35
N VAL A 157 -10.31 -11.74 12.04
CA VAL A 157 -9.95 -11.23 10.70
C VAL A 157 -10.22 -12.30 9.64
N LYS A 158 -9.78 -13.54 9.86
CA LYS A 158 -9.98 -14.63 8.89
C LYS A 158 -11.45 -14.99 8.72
N ASP A 159 -12.21 -15.02 9.82
CA ASP A 159 -13.63 -15.37 9.80
C ASP A 159 -14.47 -14.29 9.10
N ASN A 160 -14.10 -13.02 9.23
CA ASN A 160 -14.73 -11.94 8.48
C ASN A 160 -14.57 -12.10 6.96
N PHE A 161 -13.42 -12.56 6.48
CA PHE A 161 -13.24 -12.88 5.07
C PHE A 161 -14.09 -14.08 4.64
N LYS A 162 -14.08 -15.14 5.43
CA LYS A 162 -14.89 -16.35 5.15
C LYS A 162 -16.40 -16.04 5.12
N LYS A 163 -16.87 -15.13 5.97
CA LYS A 163 -18.28 -14.72 6.01
C LYS A 163 -18.78 -14.19 4.66
N TYR A 164 -17.89 -13.65 3.85
CA TYR A 164 -18.20 -13.12 2.52
C TYR A 164 -17.58 -13.94 1.38
N ASP A 165 -17.20 -15.19 1.67
CA ASP A 165 -16.58 -16.14 0.72
C ASP A 165 -15.29 -15.63 0.07
N VAL A 166 -14.66 -14.59 0.64
CA VAL A 166 -13.40 -14.04 0.14
C VAL A 166 -12.26 -15.01 0.45
N GLY A 167 -11.56 -15.46 -0.61
CA GLY A 167 -10.45 -16.42 -0.49
C GLY A 167 -10.86 -17.86 -0.18
N LEU A 168 -12.15 -18.23 -0.32
CA LEU A 168 -12.63 -19.62 -0.25
C LEU A 168 -12.76 -20.22 -1.65
N ASP A 169 -13.67 -19.71 -2.45
CA ASP A 169 -13.99 -20.26 -3.78
C ASP A 169 -13.20 -19.61 -4.91
N MET A 170 -12.77 -18.37 -4.70
CA MET A 170 -11.92 -17.67 -5.66
C MET A 170 -10.46 -17.75 -5.24
N PRO A 171 -9.53 -18.04 -6.18
CA PRO A 171 -8.10 -18.01 -5.89
C PRO A 171 -7.65 -16.55 -5.74
N GLU A 172 -7.89 -16.00 -4.55
CA GLU A 172 -7.46 -14.66 -4.17
C GLU A 172 -6.47 -14.77 -3.01
N ASP A 173 -5.30 -14.18 -3.20
CA ASP A 173 -4.34 -14.10 -2.12
C ASP A 173 -4.78 -13.01 -1.12
N LEU A 174 -4.74 -13.35 0.14
CA LEU A 174 -5.03 -12.42 1.22
C LEU A 174 -3.73 -11.82 1.72
N LEU A 175 -3.71 -10.51 1.86
CA LEU A 175 -2.58 -9.72 2.32
C LEU A 175 -2.90 -9.14 3.70
N PHE A 176 -1.93 -9.17 4.60
CA PHE A 176 -2.01 -8.59 5.93
C PHE A 176 -0.86 -7.61 6.15
N GLY A 177 -1.15 -6.32 6.14
CA GLY A 177 -0.16 -5.24 6.32
C GLY A 177 -0.07 -4.83 7.79
N ILE A 178 1.11 -5.03 8.39
CA ILE A 178 1.40 -4.75 9.80
C ILE A 178 2.75 -4.07 9.95
N THR A 179 3.05 -3.63 11.18
CA THR A 179 4.37 -3.13 11.55
C THR A 179 5.20 -4.20 12.26
N GLU A 180 6.48 -3.89 12.49
CA GLU A 180 7.40 -4.76 13.23
C GLU A 180 6.95 -5.02 14.67
N GLU A 181 6.22 -4.10 15.28
CA GLU A 181 5.69 -4.27 16.64
C GLU A 181 4.65 -5.36 16.72
N GLU A 182 3.70 -5.37 15.76
CA GLU A 182 2.70 -6.41 15.66
C GLU A 182 3.31 -7.77 15.27
N GLU A 183 4.35 -7.77 14.41
CA GLU A 183 5.10 -8.98 14.11
C GLU A 183 5.75 -9.56 15.37
N THR A 184 6.36 -8.71 16.19
CA THR A 184 6.97 -9.12 17.47
C THR A 184 5.92 -9.70 18.41
N LYS A 185 4.74 -9.09 18.52
CA LYS A 185 3.62 -9.63 19.29
C LYS A 185 3.15 -10.98 18.77
N MET A 186 3.08 -11.16 17.44
CA MET A 186 2.74 -12.45 16.83
C MET A 186 3.76 -13.54 17.11
N LEU A 187 5.07 -13.20 17.08
CA LEU A 187 6.13 -14.14 17.41
C LEU A 187 6.10 -14.58 18.90
N GLN A 188 5.47 -13.83 19.78
CA GLN A 188 5.26 -14.19 21.18
C GLN A 188 4.07 -15.16 21.39
N LEU A 189 3.21 -15.32 20.37
CA LEU A 189 2.06 -16.23 20.45
C LEU A 189 2.53 -17.69 20.29
N THR A 190 2.38 -18.48 21.34
CA THR A 190 2.78 -19.90 21.34
C THR A 190 2.07 -20.72 20.27
N GLN A 191 0.82 -20.35 19.92
CA GLN A 191 0.03 -21.00 18.87
C GLN A 191 0.63 -20.81 17.45
N LEU A 192 1.42 -19.76 17.22
CA LEU A 192 2.07 -19.51 15.95
C LEU A 192 3.52 -20.02 15.92
N THR A 193 4.16 -20.12 17.08
CA THR A 193 5.59 -20.45 17.19
C THR A 193 5.88 -21.89 17.62
N SER A 194 4.93 -22.56 18.28
CA SER A 194 5.11 -23.94 18.74
C SER A 194 4.99 -24.93 17.57
N ARG A 195 5.93 -25.88 17.55
CA ARG A 195 5.95 -26.99 16.57
C ARG A 195 4.73 -27.88 16.62
N ASP A 196 4.03 -27.95 17.77
CA ASP A 196 2.84 -28.75 17.92
C ASP A 196 1.66 -28.22 17.11
N PHE A 197 1.70 -26.92 16.73
CA PHE A 197 0.65 -26.25 15.99
C PHE A 197 1.05 -25.90 14.54
N THR A 198 2.35 -25.80 14.21
CA THR A 198 2.83 -25.44 12.88
C THR A 198 3.95 -26.37 12.42
N ASN A 199 3.89 -26.81 11.16
CA ASN A 199 4.93 -27.64 10.55
C ASN A 199 6.20 -26.86 10.17
N GLU A 200 6.16 -25.53 10.18
CA GLU A 200 7.29 -24.67 9.81
C GLU A 200 7.84 -23.92 11.03
N TYR A 201 9.16 -23.88 11.13
CA TYR A 201 9.85 -23.08 12.15
C TYR A 201 9.79 -21.58 11.77
N VAL A 202 8.89 -20.86 12.41
CA VAL A 202 8.82 -19.39 12.25
C VAL A 202 9.98 -18.72 12.96
N VAL A 203 10.44 -19.28 14.07
CA VAL A 203 11.52 -18.73 14.89
C VAL A 203 12.89 -18.78 14.19
N ASP A 204 13.17 -19.82 13.40
CA ASP A 204 14.43 -19.95 12.69
C ASP A 204 14.60 -18.88 11.59
N LYS A 205 13.49 -18.45 10.99
CA LYS A 205 13.50 -17.41 9.95
C LYS A 205 13.40 -16.00 10.52
N GLY A 206 13.05 -15.84 11.82
CA GLY A 206 12.87 -14.55 12.47
C GLY A 206 11.83 -13.63 11.81
N LYS A 207 10.97 -14.20 10.94
CA LYS A 207 9.98 -13.47 10.16
C LYS A 207 8.71 -14.29 9.98
N VAL A 208 7.56 -13.67 10.19
CA VAL A 208 6.25 -14.26 9.91
C VAL A 208 5.91 -14.02 8.45
N ALA A 209 6.06 -15.03 7.60
CA ALA A 209 5.75 -14.89 6.17
C ALA A 209 4.25 -15.03 5.89
N LYS A 210 3.58 -15.98 6.56
CA LYS A 210 2.15 -16.24 6.40
C LYS A 210 1.50 -16.51 7.75
N VAL A 211 0.28 -15.98 7.93
CA VAL A 211 -0.56 -16.24 9.09
C VAL A 211 -1.94 -16.62 8.60
N MET A 212 -2.42 -17.82 8.97
CA MET A 212 -3.75 -18.32 8.60
C MET A 212 -4.07 -18.22 7.10
N GLY A 213 -3.06 -18.38 6.23
CA GLY A 213 -3.22 -18.26 4.78
C GLY A 213 -3.21 -16.82 4.25
N MET A 214 -2.92 -15.84 5.09
CA MET A 214 -2.69 -14.45 4.68
C MET A 214 -1.19 -14.18 4.58
N ASP A 215 -0.74 -13.58 3.49
CA ASP A 215 0.64 -13.14 3.31
C ASP A 215 0.90 -11.87 4.12
N VAL A 216 1.89 -11.91 5.00
CA VAL A 216 2.24 -10.78 5.85
C VAL A 216 3.15 -9.81 5.11
N ILE A 217 2.77 -8.54 5.11
CA ILE A 217 3.56 -7.42 4.58
C ILE A 217 3.97 -6.53 5.73
N LEU A 218 5.28 -6.39 5.94
CA LEU A 218 5.81 -5.56 7.02
C LEU A 218 6.05 -4.14 6.53
N PHE A 219 5.64 -3.16 7.32
CA PHE A 219 5.92 -1.74 7.13
C PHE A 219 6.65 -1.21 8.35
N GLY A 220 7.76 -0.48 8.16
CA GLY A 220 8.51 0.08 9.28
C GLY A 220 7.74 1.21 9.96
N SER A 221 7.61 1.16 11.29
CA SER A 221 6.98 2.21 12.11
C SER A 221 7.89 3.41 12.32
N GLY A 222 9.19 3.16 12.47
CA GLY A 222 10.22 4.18 12.71
C GLY A 222 10.75 4.87 11.45
N ALA A 223 10.14 4.67 10.28
CA ALA A 223 10.56 5.33 9.05
C ALA A 223 10.24 6.83 9.08
N ASP A 224 11.07 7.66 8.45
CA ASP A 224 10.82 9.11 8.32
C ASP A 224 9.45 9.41 7.68
N THR A 225 8.91 8.47 6.90
CA THR A 225 7.59 8.55 6.27
C THR A 225 6.82 7.26 6.53
N PRO A 226 6.19 7.08 7.70
CA PRO A 226 5.44 5.87 8.01
C PRO A 226 4.28 5.69 7.03
N GLN A 227 4.12 4.46 6.54
CA GLN A 227 3.08 4.15 5.55
C GLN A 227 1.72 3.93 6.20
N LEU A 228 1.71 3.25 7.36
CA LEU A 228 0.49 3.01 8.13
C LEU A 228 0.18 4.24 8.99
N ALA A 229 -1.04 4.74 8.86
CA ALA A 229 -1.49 5.92 9.60
C ALA A 229 -1.63 5.63 11.10
N VAL A 230 -1.20 6.60 11.92
CA VAL A 230 -1.43 6.60 13.37
C VAL A 230 -2.41 7.72 13.69
N SER A 231 -3.44 7.40 14.43
CA SER A 231 -4.45 8.35 14.89
C SER A 231 -4.75 8.13 16.37
N SER A 232 -4.50 9.13 17.20
CA SER A 232 -4.79 9.08 18.65
C SER A 232 -4.19 7.86 19.37
N GLY A 233 -2.93 7.50 19.04
CA GLY A 233 -2.25 6.34 19.65
C GLY A 233 -2.73 4.98 19.10
N THR A 234 -3.51 4.98 18.04
CA THR A 234 -3.96 3.78 17.37
C THR A 234 -3.40 3.75 15.95
N ARG A 235 -2.79 2.64 15.59
CA ARG A 235 -2.26 2.39 14.24
C ARG A 235 -3.29 1.62 13.40
N ASP A 236 -3.53 2.09 12.20
CA ASP A 236 -4.44 1.46 11.26
C ASP A 236 -3.67 0.47 10.37
N CYS A 237 -3.64 -0.78 10.79
CA CYS A 237 -3.21 -1.91 9.98
C CYS A 237 -4.34 -2.33 9.04
N PHE A 238 -4.02 -3.10 8.00
CA PHE A 238 -5.01 -3.55 7.04
C PHE A 238 -4.89 -5.04 6.73
N ALA A 239 -6.02 -5.65 6.45
CA ALA A 239 -6.08 -6.94 5.79
C ALA A 239 -6.93 -6.80 4.53
N CYS A 240 -6.44 -7.26 3.38
CA CYS A 240 -7.17 -7.15 2.13
C CYS A 240 -6.91 -8.33 1.20
N SER A 241 -7.85 -8.56 0.27
CA SER A 241 -7.60 -9.43 -0.88
C SER A 241 -6.79 -8.67 -1.93
N THR A 242 -5.97 -9.36 -2.71
CA THR A 242 -5.24 -8.80 -3.87
C THR A 242 -6.16 -8.14 -4.88
N LYS A 243 -7.42 -8.59 -4.98
CA LYS A 243 -8.45 -7.99 -5.82
C LYS A 243 -9.27 -6.90 -5.09
N GLY A 244 -9.03 -6.68 -3.80
CA GLY A 244 -9.71 -5.65 -3.00
C GLY A 244 -9.26 -4.23 -3.29
N LEU A 245 -8.12 -4.07 -3.96
CA LEU A 245 -7.52 -2.78 -4.32
C LEU A 245 -7.07 -2.80 -5.78
N ILE A 246 -7.40 -1.73 -6.50
CA ILE A 246 -6.93 -1.50 -7.86
C ILE A 246 -6.14 -0.21 -7.89
N TYR A 247 -4.97 -0.28 -8.51
CA TYR A 247 -4.19 0.89 -8.87
C TYR A 247 -4.49 1.30 -10.32
N GLY A 248 -4.65 2.59 -10.53
CA GLY A 248 -4.75 3.18 -11.85
C GLY A 248 -3.51 4.00 -12.16
N MET A 249 -2.90 3.76 -13.29
CA MET A 249 -1.73 4.48 -13.77
C MET A 249 -2.04 5.13 -15.09
N SER A 250 -2.05 6.47 -15.12
CA SER A 250 -2.26 7.21 -16.37
C SER A 250 -0.95 7.48 -17.09
N LYS A 251 0.12 7.70 -16.33
CA LYS A 251 1.46 7.88 -16.83
C LYS A 251 2.45 7.06 -16.01
N GLU A 252 3.25 6.26 -16.69
CA GLU A 252 4.35 5.54 -16.06
C GLU A 252 5.38 6.51 -15.47
N PHE A 253 6.07 6.05 -14.43
CA PHE A 253 7.11 6.86 -13.79
C PHE A 253 8.28 7.05 -14.74
N ALA A 254 8.51 8.30 -15.12
CA ALA A 254 9.59 8.70 -16.01
C ALA A 254 10.60 9.57 -15.27
N VAL A 255 11.87 9.25 -15.44
CA VAL A 255 12.99 10.06 -14.95
C VAL A 255 13.39 11.05 -16.03
N THR A 256 13.51 12.32 -15.67
CA THR A 256 14.02 13.38 -16.53
C THR A 256 15.18 14.05 -15.82
N VAL A 257 16.33 14.09 -16.47
CA VAL A 257 17.52 14.81 -16.00
C VAL A 257 17.78 15.96 -16.97
N ILE A 258 17.81 17.18 -16.47
CA ILE A 258 18.08 18.39 -17.25
C ILE A 258 19.36 19.01 -16.71
N GLU A 259 20.41 18.96 -17.51
CA GLU A 259 21.65 19.66 -17.23
C GLU A 259 21.49 21.17 -17.55
N ASN A 260 22.06 22.01 -16.71
CA ASN A 260 22.00 23.48 -16.86
C ASN A 260 20.56 24.01 -16.93
N HIS A 261 19.82 23.82 -15.83
CA HIS A 261 18.43 24.30 -15.73
C HIS A 261 18.36 25.82 -15.96
N PRO A 262 17.45 26.33 -16.82
CA PRO A 262 17.45 27.73 -17.26
C PRO A 262 17.24 28.75 -16.11
N ASN A 263 16.65 28.36 -15.01
CA ASN A 263 16.38 29.24 -13.87
C ASN A 263 17.45 29.21 -12.78
N TYR A 264 18.44 28.30 -12.89
CA TYR A 264 19.46 28.09 -11.87
C TYR A 264 20.84 28.01 -12.57
N VAL A 265 21.77 28.78 -12.08
CA VAL A 265 23.13 28.84 -12.66
C VAL A 265 23.84 27.51 -12.38
N GLU A 266 24.37 26.88 -13.41
CA GLU A 266 25.19 25.67 -13.35
C GLU A 266 24.60 24.55 -12.44
N SER A 267 23.31 24.23 -12.59
CA SER A 267 22.65 23.19 -11.79
C SER A 267 22.05 22.09 -12.66
N THR A 268 22.11 20.87 -12.15
CA THR A 268 21.44 19.70 -12.71
C THR A 268 20.11 19.48 -12.00
N TYR A 269 19.02 19.43 -12.75
CA TYR A 269 17.68 19.17 -12.25
C TYR A 269 17.26 17.75 -12.57
N ILE A 270 16.93 17.00 -11.53
CA ILE A 270 16.44 15.63 -11.59
C ILE A 270 14.97 15.64 -11.21
N ARG A 271 14.13 15.13 -12.08
CA ARG A 271 12.70 15.00 -11.84
C ARG A 271 12.24 13.59 -12.16
N VAL A 272 11.49 12.99 -11.24
CA VAL A 272 10.73 11.77 -11.48
C VAL A 272 9.25 12.09 -11.38
N LEU A 273 8.50 11.75 -12.40
CA LEU A 273 7.10 12.09 -12.55
C LEU A 273 6.31 10.88 -13.01
N GLY A 274 5.10 10.69 -12.45
CA GLY A 274 4.10 9.74 -12.90
C GLY A 274 2.74 10.12 -12.36
N ASP A 275 1.68 9.57 -12.93
CA ASP A 275 0.30 9.80 -12.48
C ASP A 275 -0.27 8.46 -11.97
N LEU A 276 -0.63 8.42 -10.68
CA LEU A 276 -1.06 7.22 -9.97
C LEU A 276 -2.27 7.52 -9.11
N GLY A 277 -3.22 6.60 -9.10
CA GLY A 277 -4.36 6.59 -8.19
C GLY A 277 -4.64 5.19 -7.69
N ALA A 278 -5.47 5.07 -6.68
CA ALA A 278 -5.93 3.78 -6.18
C ALA A 278 -7.38 3.88 -5.71
N VAL A 279 -8.14 2.79 -5.85
CA VAL A 279 -9.50 2.70 -5.36
C VAL A 279 -9.77 1.29 -4.81
N ARG A 280 -10.52 1.23 -3.72
CA ARG A 280 -11.06 -0.02 -3.18
C ARG A 280 -12.17 -0.54 -4.10
N THR A 281 -12.09 -1.82 -4.48
CA THR A 281 -13.07 -2.47 -5.36
C THR A 281 -14.35 -2.88 -4.64
N ASP A 282 -14.23 -3.36 -3.40
CA ASP A 282 -15.33 -3.84 -2.56
C ASP A 282 -14.91 -3.72 -1.09
N GLY A 283 -15.78 -3.16 -0.26
CA GLY A 283 -15.52 -3.05 1.18
C GLY A 283 -15.40 -4.39 1.89
N LYS A 284 -16.14 -5.41 1.43
CA LYS A 284 -16.11 -6.76 2.01
C LYS A 284 -14.75 -7.47 1.84
N ARG A 285 -13.95 -7.03 0.86
CA ARG A 285 -12.59 -7.56 0.58
C ARG A 285 -11.50 -6.86 1.36
N VAL A 286 -11.87 -5.89 2.20
CA VAL A 286 -10.91 -5.07 2.95
C VAL A 286 -11.35 -4.98 4.40
N GLN A 287 -10.40 -5.16 5.30
CA GLN A 287 -10.60 -5.00 6.74
C GLN A 287 -9.58 -4.02 7.30
N LYS A 288 -10.03 -3.22 8.24
CA LYS A 288 -9.20 -2.34 9.03
C LYS A 288 -8.91 -3.00 10.37
N VAL A 289 -7.65 -3.15 10.73
CA VAL A 289 -7.24 -3.73 12.02
C VAL A 289 -6.56 -2.62 12.82
N GLN A 290 -7.18 -2.22 13.92
CA GLN A 290 -6.68 -1.15 14.77
C GLN A 290 -5.84 -1.71 15.90
N THR A 291 -4.57 -1.36 15.93
CA THR A 291 -3.62 -1.79 16.98
C THR A 291 -3.15 -0.58 17.77
N THR A 292 -2.75 -0.77 19.02
CA THR A 292 -2.16 0.31 19.83
C THR A 292 -0.73 0.57 19.36
N ASP A 293 -0.43 1.81 19.07
CA ASP A 293 0.91 2.31 18.81
C ASP A 293 1.58 2.60 20.15
N VAL A 294 2.60 1.84 20.49
CA VAL A 294 3.40 2.03 21.71
C VAL A 294 4.67 2.79 21.32
N THR A 295 4.56 4.09 21.10
CA THR A 295 5.71 4.99 20.95
C THR A 295 6.17 5.53 22.28
#